data_68a04a47fdf3bd74b24f29a661e726db
#
_entry.id   68a04a47fdf3bd74b24f29a661e726db
#
_cell.length_a   1.000
_cell.length_b   1.000
_cell.length_c   1.000
_cell.angle_alpha   90.00
_cell.angle_beta   90.00
_cell.angle_gamma   90.00
#
_symmetry.space_group_name_H-M   'P 1'
#
loop_
_entity.id
_entity.type
_entity.pdbx_description
1 polymer ?
#
loop_
_entity_poly.entity_id
_entity_poly.type
_entity_poly.pdbx_seq_one_letter_code
_entity_poly.pdbx_strand_id
1 'polypeptide(L)'
;MRIALLISSLLLATDLLAQAGSPALDEPRPIEAVDTVFIEDLTWMEVRDAIQAGKSTVLVASGGVEQNGPYLVTGKHNVVLQAMTESIARKLGNALVAPIIAFVPEGDFDPPTGHMRYPGTISLTQETYKALLRDIASSLKAHGFEHVIFIGDSGGNQTGMKEVASELTLRFRGKPGVHFIPEFYDYDGLMAWLKEQGYPQVDQGLHDDYGITSIMMSVEPESVRYRQRVLKGLDSINGIRITPIEKTQEVGRKAVEWRAEQTVEAIRKAISSHPASSPWGAARLRPPGFGEARRSLGGGGRAT
;
A
#
# COMPACT_ATOMS: atom_id res chain seq x y z
N MET A 1 39.36 -28.49 7.60
CA MET A 1 39.51 -27.04 7.88
C MET A 1 39.85 -26.18 6.64
N ARG A 2 40.43 -26.72 5.56
CA ARG A 2 40.77 -25.94 4.33
C ARG A 2 39.61 -25.78 3.33
N ILE A 3 38.59 -26.63 3.34
CA ILE A 3 37.45 -26.59 2.41
C ILE A 3 36.44 -25.56 2.83
N ALA A 4 36.22 -25.33 4.12
CA ALA A 4 35.27 -24.32 4.62
C ALA A 4 35.70 -22.87 4.32
N LEU A 5 37.01 -22.58 4.28
CA LEU A 5 37.53 -21.26 3.94
C LEU A 5 37.37 -20.91 2.44
N LEU A 6 37.40 -21.92 1.56
CA LEU A 6 37.25 -21.73 0.12
C LEU A 6 35.77 -21.42 -0.27
N ILE A 7 34.80 -22.00 0.44
CA ILE A 7 33.40 -21.78 0.19
C ILE A 7 32.99 -20.38 0.67
N SER A 8 33.49 -19.92 1.83
CA SER A 8 33.20 -18.54 2.32
C SER A 8 33.81 -17.47 1.41
N SER A 9 34.98 -17.69 0.84
CA SER A 9 35.58 -16.70 -0.10
C SER A 9 34.89 -16.70 -1.46
N LEU A 10 34.29 -17.80 -1.89
CA LEU A 10 33.55 -17.86 -3.16
C LEU A 10 32.18 -17.17 -3.04
N LEU A 11 31.49 -17.29 -1.90
CA LEU A 11 30.20 -16.56 -1.63
C LEU A 11 30.43 -15.06 -1.53
N LEU A 12 31.48 -14.60 -0.87
CA LEU A 12 31.82 -13.16 -0.81
C LEU A 12 32.23 -12.61 -2.19
N ALA A 13 32.87 -13.40 -3.04
CA ALA A 13 33.20 -12.96 -4.39
C ALA A 13 32.01 -12.91 -5.34
N THR A 14 31.00 -13.75 -5.17
CA THR A 14 29.75 -13.70 -5.96
C THR A 14 28.90 -12.50 -5.59
N ASP A 15 28.83 -12.11 -4.33
CA ASP A 15 28.15 -10.88 -3.90
C ASP A 15 28.84 -9.62 -4.43
N LEU A 16 30.18 -9.60 -4.46
CA LEU A 16 30.94 -8.47 -5.02
C LEU A 16 30.76 -8.35 -6.55
N LEU A 17 30.69 -9.47 -7.27
CA LEU A 17 30.48 -9.48 -8.73
C LEU A 17 29.04 -9.13 -9.12
N ALA A 18 28.05 -9.48 -8.30
CA ALA A 18 26.67 -9.08 -8.50
C ALA A 18 26.46 -7.56 -8.29
N GLN A 19 27.28 -6.91 -7.47
CA GLN A 19 27.25 -5.46 -7.25
C GLN A 19 28.05 -4.66 -8.30
N ALA A 20 28.97 -5.29 -9.03
CA ALA A 20 29.85 -4.61 -10.00
C ALA A 20 29.14 -4.04 -11.26
N GLY A 21 27.84 -4.27 -11.41
CA GLY A 21 27.05 -3.74 -12.53
C GLY A 21 25.84 -2.90 -12.11
N SER A 22 25.59 -2.73 -10.79
CA SER A 22 24.49 -1.91 -10.31
C SER A 22 24.90 -0.44 -10.23
N PRO A 23 24.01 0.51 -10.64
CA PRO A 23 24.27 1.93 -10.47
C PRO A 23 24.55 2.29 -9.00
N ALA A 24 25.42 3.27 -8.76
CA ALA A 24 25.63 3.78 -7.41
C ALA A 24 24.33 4.35 -6.83
N LEU A 25 24.09 4.16 -5.51
CA LEU A 25 22.85 4.58 -4.88
C LEU A 25 22.58 6.09 -4.95
N ASP A 26 23.63 6.89 -5.13
CA ASP A 26 23.62 8.34 -5.24
C ASP A 26 23.75 8.85 -6.69
N GLU A 27 23.82 7.94 -7.68
CA GLU A 27 23.91 8.31 -9.08
C GLU A 27 22.67 9.11 -9.52
N PRO A 28 22.85 10.23 -10.25
CA PRO A 28 21.73 10.99 -10.76
C PRO A 28 20.84 10.18 -11.69
N ARG A 29 19.52 10.35 -11.55
CA ARG A 29 18.55 9.71 -12.42
C ARG A 29 18.73 10.19 -13.88
N PRO A 30 18.81 9.28 -14.87
CA PRO A 30 19.07 9.64 -16.26
C PRO A 30 17.84 10.09 -17.04
N ILE A 31 16.62 9.88 -16.51
CA ILE A 31 15.34 10.19 -17.15
C ILE A 31 14.42 10.95 -16.19
N GLU A 32 13.43 11.67 -16.72
CA GLU A 32 12.41 12.34 -15.92
C GLU A 32 11.53 11.37 -15.15
N ALA A 33 11.01 11.81 -13.98
CA ALA A 33 10.05 11.03 -13.21
C ALA A 33 8.67 11.06 -13.86
N VAL A 34 7.96 9.93 -13.76
CA VAL A 34 6.54 9.90 -14.10
C VAL A 34 5.69 10.42 -12.95
N ASP A 35 4.53 11.03 -13.27
CA ASP A 35 3.58 11.49 -12.25
C ASP A 35 2.68 10.33 -11.79
N THR A 36 3.20 9.51 -10.91
CA THR A 36 2.44 8.46 -10.21
C THR A 36 2.75 8.46 -8.72
N VAL A 37 1.84 7.90 -7.93
CA VAL A 37 2.05 7.65 -6.50
C VAL A 37 2.32 6.18 -6.21
N PHE A 38 2.17 5.29 -7.19
CA PHE A 38 2.34 3.84 -7.04
C PHE A 38 3.81 3.46 -7.17
N ILE A 39 4.36 2.80 -6.14
CA ILE A 39 5.76 2.37 -6.12
C ILE A 39 6.08 1.41 -7.26
N GLU A 40 5.13 0.54 -7.63
CA GLU A 40 5.30 -0.46 -8.71
C GLU A 40 5.41 0.15 -10.11
N ASP A 41 4.97 1.39 -10.30
CA ASP A 41 5.09 2.14 -11.55
C ASP A 41 6.35 3.02 -11.61
N LEU A 42 7.13 3.06 -10.54
CA LEU A 42 8.34 3.87 -10.40
C LEU A 42 9.60 3.01 -10.54
N THR A 43 10.63 3.57 -11.13
CA THR A 43 11.97 3.00 -11.01
C THR A 43 12.51 3.19 -9.59
N TRP A 44 13.49 2.41 -9.18
CA TRP A 44 14.10 2.56 -7.86
C TRP A 44 14.71 3.95 -7.62
N MET A 45 15.24 4.60 -8.68
CA MET A 45 15.78 5.95 -8.61
C MET A 45 14.68 6.99 -8.37
N GLU A 46 13.52 6.83 -8.99
CA GLU A 46 12.35 7.69 -8.76
C GLU A 46 11.82 7.54 -7.33
N VAL A 47 11.74 6.32 -6.80
CA VAL A 47 11.36 6.08 -5.40
C VAL A 47 12.37 6.71 -4.44
N ARG A 48 13.68 6.54 -4.67
CA ARG A 48 14.74 7.19 -3.88
C ARG A 48 14.57 8.70 -3.86
N ASP A 49 14.42 9.31 -5.05
CA ASP A 49 14.30 10.77 -5.20
C ASP A 49 13.00 11.28 -4.54
N ALA A 50 11.91 10.54 -4.64
CA ALA A 50 10.65 10.85 -3.98
C ALA A 50 10.80 10.86 -2.44
N ILE A 51 11.47 9.86 -1.86
CA ILE A 51 11.74 9.80 -0.42
C ILE A 51 12.64 10.98 -0.01
N GLN A 52 13.68 11.29 -0.77
CA GLN A 52 14.56 12.44 -0.52
C GLN A 52 13.82 13.78 -0.64
N ALA A 53 12.82 13.87 -1.51
CA ALA A 53 11.94 15.03 -1.66
C ALA A 53 10.84 15.12 -0.57
N GLY A 54 10.80 14.18 0.40
CA GLY A 54 9.89 14.24 1.54
C GLY A 54 8.67 13.31 1.46
N LYS A 55 8.60 12.36 0.51
CA LYS A 55 7.60 11.29 0.50
C LYS A 55 7.92 10.29 1.62
N SER A 56 7.56 10.63 2.84
CA SER A 56 7.92 9.88 4.05
C SER A 56 6.85 8.88 4.51
N THR A 57 5.66 8.92 3.90
CA THR A 57 4.51 8.06 4.22
C THR A 57 4.30 7.03 3.12
N VAL A 58 3.94 5.80 3.47
CA VAL A 58 3.57 4.78 2.50
C VAL A 58 2.26 4.10 2.90
N LEU A 59 1.32 4.01 1.96
CA LEU A 59 0.09 3.26 2.11
C LEU A 59 0.34 1.80 1.73
N VAL A 60 -0.05 0.89 2.59
CA VAL A 60 -0.07 -0.57 2.36
C VAL A 60 -1.53 -1.00 2.41
N ALA A 61 -2.10 -1.21 1.24
CA ALA A 61 -3.52 -1.48 1.07
C ALA A 61 -3.78 -2.97 0.85
N SER A 62 -4.69 -3.54 1.63
CA SER A 62 -5.13 -4.94 1.54
C SER A 62 -6.50 -5.03 0.89
N GLY A 63 -6.54 -5.62 -0.29
CA GLY A 63 -7.74 -5.87 -1.06
C GLY A 63 -8.35 -7.24 -0.78
N GLY A 64 -8.38 -8.07 -1.79
CA GLY A 64 -8.89 -9.44 -1.76
C GLY A 64 -9.34 -9.93 -3.12
N VAL A 65 -9.49 -11.24 -3.23
CA VAL A 65 -10.10 -11.92 -4.37
C VAL A 65 -11.19 -12.84 -3.85
N GLU A 66 -12.44 -12.38 -3.94
CA GLU A 66 -13.60 -13.08 -3.38
C GLU A 66 -14.80 -13.02 -4.34
N GLN A 67 -15.85 -13.79 -4.03
CA GLN A 67 -17.13 -13.68 -4.73
C GLN A 67 -17.83 -12.35 -4.38
N ASN A 68 -18.37 -11.67 -5.36
CA ASN A 68 -19.09 -10.39 -5.22
C ASN A 68 -20.40 -10.39 -6.02
N GLY A 69 -21.18 -11.46 -5.87
CA GLY A 69 -22.40 -11.66 -6.62
C GLY A 69 -22.14 -11.93 -8.11
N PRO A 70 -23.20 -11.89 -8.95
CA PRO A 70 -23.12 -12.33 -10.34
C PRO A 70 -22.55 -11.31 -11.33
N TYR A 71 -22.33 -10.06 -10.90
CA TYR A 71 -22.02 -8.97 -11.82
C TYR A 71 -20.61 -8.38 -11.64
N LEU A 72 -20.09 -8.36 -10.44
CA LEU A 72 -18.78 -7.79 -10.13
C LEU A 72 -17.69 -8.84 -10.29
N VAL A 73 -16.52 -8.39 -10.75
CA VAL A 73 -15.32 -9.25 -10.79
C VAL A 73 -14.88 -9.63 -9.39
N THR A 74 -14.23 -10.79 -9.24
CA THR A 74 -13.73 -11.27 -7.96
C THR A 74 -12.67 -10.35 -7.34
N GLY A 75 -11.98 -9.56 -8.13
CA GLY A 75 -11.01 -8.54 -7.67
C GLY A 75 -11.61 -7.18 -7.31
N LYS A 76 -12.89 -7.09 -6.95
CA LYS A 76 -13.60 -5.85 -6.56
C LYS A 76 -12.76 -4.95 -5.66
N HIS A 77 -12.27 -5.49 -4.57
CA HIS A 77 -11.50 -4.74 -3.58
C HIS A 77 -10.21 -4.11 -4.16
N ASN A 78 -9.54 -4.83 -5.06
CA ASN A 78 -8.32 -4.31 -5.69
C ASN A 78 -8.64 -3.14 -6.63
N VAL A 79 -9.76 -3.22 -7.38
CA VAL A 79 -10.23 -2.13 -8.26
C VAL A 79 -10.60 -0.88 -7.43
N VAL A 80 -11.35 -1.07 -6.34
CA VAL A 80 -11.71 0.03 -5.41
C VAL A 80 -10.45 0.68 -4.83
N LEU A 81 -9.51 -0.13 -4.33
CA LEU A 81 -8.29 0.37 -3.71
C LEU A 81 -7.38 1.14 -4.65
N GLN A 82 -7.37 0.82 -5.94
CA GLN A 82 -6.58 1.57 -6.92
C GLN A 82 -6.99 3.05 -6.93
N ALA A 83 -8.29 3.34 -7.07
CA ALA A 83 -8.79 4.72 -7.04
C ALA A 83 -8.64 5.37 -5.66
N MET A 84 -8.94 4.62 -4.60
CA MET A 84 -8.91 5.13 -3.24
C MET A 84 -7.51 5.51 -2.79
N THR A 85 -6.52 4.64 -2.99
CA THR A 85 -5.14 4.87 -2.56
C THR A 85 -4.48 6.00 -3.33
N GLU A 86 -4.77 6.15 -4.62
CA GLU A 86 -4.30 7.28 -5.40
C GLU A 86 -4.83 8.61 -4.83
N SER A 87 -6.15 8.71 -4.62
CA SER A 87 -6.76 9.92 -4.06
C SER A 87 -6.20 10.24 -2.66
N ILE A 88 -6.09 9.26 -1.78
CA ILE A 88 -5.53 9.43 -0.43
C ILE A 88 -4.08 9.91 -0.50
N ALA A 89 -3.21 9.27 -1.30
CA ALA A 89 -1.80 9.61 -1.38
C ALA A 89 -1.57 11.02 -1.97
N ARG A 90 -2.34 11.41 -2.99
CA ARG A 90 -2.30 12.75 -3.57
C ARG A 90 -2.78 13.82 -2.56
N LYS A 91 -3.86 13.56 -1.80
CA LYS A 91 -4.36 14.47 -0.74
C LYS A 91 -3.41 14.59 0.45
N LEU A 92 -2.68 13.55 0.81
CA LEU A 92 -1.64 13.60 1.84
C LEU A 92 -0.45 14.45 1.37
N GLY A 93 -0.11 14.39 0.10
CA GLY A 93 0.98 15.15 -0.52
C GLY A 93 2.37 14.55 -0.30
N ASN A 94 2.60 13.84 0.82
CA ASN A 94 3.87 13.23 1.20
C ASN A 94 3.83 11.68 1.19
N ALA A 95 2.90 11.07 0.44
CA ALA A 95 2.70 9.63 0.45
C ALA A 95 3.01 8.98 -0.90
N LEU A 96 3.45 7.72 -0.84
CA LEU A 96 3.46 6.74 -1.93
C LEU A 96 2.54 5.57 -1.58
N VAL A 97 2.25 4.72 -2.56
CA VAL A 97 1.40 3.53 -2.43
C VAL A 97 2.22 2.30 -2.75
N ALA A 98 2.31 1.35 -1.84
CA ALA A 98 2.86 0.02 -2.11
C ALA A 98 1.92 -0.80 -3.00
N PRO A 99 2.39 -1.82 -3.71
CA PRO A 99 1.53 -2.73 -4.46
C PRO A 99 0.36 -3.24 -3.62
N ILE A 100 -0.85 -3.25 -4.20
CA ILE A 100 -2.05 -3.70 -3.51
C ILE A 100 -1.93 -5.19 -3.18
N ILE A 101 -2.14 -5.55 -1.92
CA ILE A 101 -2.14 -6.94 -1.46
C ILE A 101 -3.44 -7.60 -1.88
N ALA A 102 -3.39 -8.39 -2.94
CA ALA A 102 -4.56 -9.07 -3.51
C ALA A 102 -4.91 -10.38 -2.78
N PHE A 103 -3.99 -10.96 -2.02
CA PHE A 103 -4.19 -12.21 -1.30
C PHE A 103 -4.30 -11.94 0.20
N VAL A 104 -5.49 -12.17 0.75
CA VAL A 104 -5.87 -11.88 2.14
C VAL A 104 -6.75 -13.00 2.68
N PRO A 105 -7.07 -13.04 3.98
CA PRO A 105 -7.99 -14.04 4.53
C PRO A 105 -9.44 -13.79 4.07
N GLU A 106 -10.03 -14.79 3.36
CA GLU A 106 -11.42 -14.76 2.85
C GLU A 106 -12.23 -15.99 3.29
N GLY A 107 -11.70 -16.80 4.17
CA GLY A 107 -12.29 -18.00 4.73
C GLY A 107 -11.32 -19.16 4.84
N ASP A 108 -11.77 -20.24 5.50
CA ASP A 108 -11.00 -21.46 5.69
C ASP A 108 -11.03 -22.34 4.44
N PHE A 109 -10.04 -23.22 4.32
CA PHE A 109 -9.88 -24.10 3.15
C PHE A 109 -10.61 -25.43 3.32
N ASP A 110 -10.62 -26.02 4.54
CA ASP A 110 -11.15 -27.34 4.79
C ASP A 110 -11.78 -27.45 6.20
N PRO A 111 -13.12 -27.54 6.28
CA PRO A 111 -14.06 -27.31 5.17
C PRO A 111 -14.07 -25.84 4.74
N PRO A 112 -14.39 -25.54 3.47
CA PRO A 112 -14.47 -24.16 3.00
C PRO A 112 -15.50 -23.35 3.78
N THR A 113 -15.08 -22.17 4.30
CA THR A 113 -15.96 -21.22 5.00
C THR A 113 -16.00 -19.87 4.30
N GLY A 114 -16.91 -18.99 4.70
CA GLY A 114 -17.01 -17.64 4.15
C GLY A 114 -17.08 -17.62 2.63
N HIS A 115 -16.31 -16.75 2.00
CA HIS A 115 -16.22 -16.61 0.54
C HIS A 115 -15.56 -17.81 -0.14
N MET A 116 -14.74 -18.60 0.58
CA MET A 116 -14.10 -19.81 0.04
C MET A 116 -15.10 -20.89 -0.44
N ARG A 117 -16.38 -20.77 -0.14
CA ARG A 117 -17.44 -21.64 -0.68
C ARG A 117 -17.69 -21.39 -2.18
N TYR A 118 -17.18 -20.30 -2.74
CA TYR A 118 -17.44 -19.88 -4.11
C TYR A 118 -16.16 -19.97 -4.95
N PRO A 119 -16.22 -20.60 -6.14
CA PRO A 119 -15.07 -20.68 -7.04
C PRO A 119 -14.55 -19.30 -7.42
N GLY A 120 -13.23 -19.17 -7.50
CA GLY A 120 -12.54 -17.91 -7.81
C GLY A 120 -12.11 -17.11 -6.58
N THR A 121 -12.62 -17.43 -5.39
CA THR A 121 -12.09 -16.88 -4.14
C THR A 121 -10.71 -17.50 -3.83
N ILE A 122 -9.75 -16.67 -3.45
CA ILE A 122 -8.41 -17.09 -3.05
C ILE A 122 -8.12 -16.51 -1.67
N SER A 123 -7.84 -17.37 -0.69
CA SER A 123 -7.65 -16.98 0.70
C SER A 123 -6.24 -17.26 1.19
N LEU A 124 -5.79 -16.51 2.19
CA LEU A 124 -4.63 -16.84 3.03
C LEU A 124 -5.09 -17.21 4.43
N THR A 125 -4.24 -17.93 5.17
CA THR A 125 -4.41 -18.00 6.63
C THR A 125 -4.08 -16.65 7.25
N GLN A 126 -4.66 -16.34 8.41
CA GLN A 126 -4.31 -15.12 9.16
C GLN A 126 -2.81 -15.06 9.50
N GLU A 127 -2.20 -16.21 9.76
CA GLU A 127 -0.76 -16.30 10.06
C GLU A 127 0.10 -15.87 8.86
N THR A 128 -0.18 -16.42 7.69
CA THR A 128 0.53 -16.07 6.45
C THR A 128 0.33 -14.60 6.11
N TYR A 129 -0.90 -14.10 6.23
CA TYR A 129 -1.21 -12.70 5.97
C TYR A 129 -0.46 -11.75 6.93
N LYS A 130 -0.44 -12.06 8.23
CA LYS A 130 0.33 -11.27 9.21
C LYS A 130 1.84 -11.33 8.95
N ALA A 131 2.37 -12.48 8.52
CA ALA A 131 3.77 -12.59 8.13
C ALA A 131 4.09 -11.69 6.92
N LEU A 132 3.24 -11.70 5.90
CA LEU A 132 3.37 -10.83 4.73
C LEU A 132 3.39 -9.35 5.11
N LEU A 133 2.47 -8.89 5.97
CA LEU A 133 2.43 -7.51 6.44
C LEU A 133 3.71 -7.11 7.20
N ARG A 134 4.27 -8.01 8.03
CA ARG A 134 5.52 -7.77 8.75
C ARG A 134 6.70 -7.58 7.81
N ASP A 135 6.80 -8.41 6.78
CA ASP A 135 7.91 -8.36 5.82
C ASP A 135 7.82 -7.11 4.95
N ILE A 136 6.62 -6.76 4.47
CA ILE A 136 6.38 -5.52 3.72
C ILE A 136 6.78 -4.30 4.56
N ALA A 137 6.28 -4.18 5.78
CA ALA A 137 6.60 -3.04 6.65
C ALA A 137 8.10 -2.98 7.00
N SER A 138 8.76 -4.14 7.17
CA SER A 138 10.20 -4.20 7.42
C SER A 138 11.02 -3.75 6.22
N SER A 139 10.59 -4.10 5.01
CA SER A 139 11.22 -3.65 3.75
C SER A 139 11.08 -2.13 3.57
N LEU A 140 9.88 -1.59 3.79
CA LEU A 140 9.62 -0.16 3.70
C LEU A 140 10.40 0.64 4.74
N LYS A 141 10.52 0.11 5.97
CA LYS A 141 11.41 0.66 7.00
C LYS A 141 12.87 0.74 6.53
N ALA A 142 13.38 -0.33 5.89
CA ALA A 142 14.77 -0.36 5.43
C ALA A 142 15.07 0.72 4.39
N HIS A 143 14.06 1.17 3.65
CA HIS A 143 14.17 2.23 2.64
C HIS A 143 13.91 3.65 3.19
N GLY A 144 13.62 3.80 4.49
CA GLY A 144 13.57 5.11 5.15
C GLY A 144 12.19 5.75 5.24
N PHE A 145 11.10 5.04 4.96
CA PHE A 145 9.76 5.55 5.24
C PHE A 145 9.57 5.77 6.75
N GLU A 146 8.97 6.89 7.12
CA GLU A 146 8.72 7.28 8.51
C GLU A 146 7.36 6.82 9.03
N HIS A 147 6.39 6.63 8.11
CA HIS A 147 5.04 6.17 8.43
C HIS A 147 4.60 5.09 7.45
N VAL A 148 4.20 3.93 7.98
CA VAL A 148 3.58 2.83 7.24
C VAL A 148 2.10 2.78 7.64
N ILE A 149 1.20 2.96 6.68
CA ILE A 149 -0.23 3.05 6.90
C ILE A 149 -0.91 1.81 6.36
N PHE A 150 -1.52 1.01 7.22
CA PHE A 150 -2.34 -0.13 6.83
C PHE A 150 -3.80 0.30 6.68
N ILE A 151 -4.36 0.06 5.50
CA ILE A 151 -5.79 0.17 5.19
C ILE A 151 -6.27 -1.10 4.50
N GLY A 152 -7.54 -1.45 4.63
CA GLY A 152 -8.07 -2.68 4.04
C GLY A 152 -9.54 -2.59 3.71
N ASP A 153 -9.93 -3.16 2.57
CA ASP A 153 -11.27 -3.07 2.01
C ASP A 153 -12.12 -4.34 2.22
N SER A 154 -11.59 -5.37 2.90
CA SER A 154 -12.32 -6.60 3.29
C SER A 154 -12.34 -6.78 4.81
N GLY A 155 -13.41 -7.35 5.34
CA GLY A 155 -13.54 -7.65 6.77
C GLY A 155 -12.48 -8.62 7.29
N GLY A 156 -12.07 -9.59 6.46
CA GLY A 156 -11.09 -10.62 6.82
C GLY A 156 -9.69 -10.10 7.10
N ASN A 157 -9.34 -8.91 6.58
CA ASN A 157 -7.99 -8.34 6.75
C ASN A 157 -7.86 -7.37 7.95
N GLN A 158 -8.96 -6.91 8.55
CA GLN A 158 -8.94 -5.88 9.61
C GLN A 158 -8.16 -6.31 10.87
N THR A 159 -8.43 -7.52 11.38
CA THR A 159 -7.77 -8.02 12.59
C THR A 159 -6.27 -8.19 12.41
N GLY A 160 -5.84 -8.78 11.30
CA GLY A 160 -4.42 -8.98 11.00
C GLY A 160 -3.64 -7.68 10.92
N MET A 161 -4.19 -6.66 10.24
CA MET A 161 -3.58 -5.33 10.15
C MET A 161 -3.45 -4.65 11.52
N LYS A 162 -4.51 -4.69 12.34
CA LYS A 162 -4.53 -4.12 13.69
C LYS A 162 -3.44 -4.75 14.58
N GLU A 163 -3.36 -6.07 14.60
CA GLU A 163 -2.39 -6.80 15.41
C GLU A 163 -0.96 -6.51 14.97
N VAL A 164 -0.68 -6.56 13.66
CA VAL A 164 0.67 -6.30 13.12
C VAL A 164 1.07 -4.85 13.31
N ALA A 165 0.17 -3.88 13.13
CA ALA A 165 0.47 -2.47 13.38
C ALA A 165 0.90 -2.24 14.84
N SER A 166 0.16 -2.83 15.79
CA SER A 166 0.48 -2.73 17.22
C SER A 166 1.84 -3.38 17.55
N GLU A 167 2.08 -4.58 17.04
CA GLU A 167 3.34 -5.31 17.21
C GLU A 167 4.54 -4.52 16.66
N LEU A 168 4.43 -4.05 15.41
CA LEU A 168 5.54 -3.39 14.74
C LEU A 168 5.82 -2.00 15.29
N THR A 169 4.82 -1.26 15.75
CA THR A 169 5.02 0.03 16.42
C THR A 169 5.92 -0.15 17.65
N LEU A 170 5.69 -1.19 18.46
CA LEU A 170 6.55 -1.52 19.60
C LEU A 170 7.94 -1.99 19.15
N ARG A 171 8.01 -2.93 18.20
CA ARG A 171 9.24 -3.51 17.68
C ARG A 171 10.16 -2.47 17.04
N PHE A 172 9.59 -1.54 16.31
CA PHE A 172 10.33 -0.47 15.63
C PHE A 172 10.56 0.75 16.54
N ARG A 173 10.05 0.72 17.78
CA ARG A 173 10.13 1.84 18.73
C ARG A 173 9.57 3.15 18.14
N GLY A 174 8.46 3.03 17.38
CA GLY A 174 7.81 4.14 16.72
C GLY A 174 8.55 4.72 15.50
N LYS A 175 9.60 4.06 14.97
CA LYS A 175 10.36 4.51 13.80
C LYS A 175 10.63 3.34 12.82
N PRO A 176 9.84 3.22 11.73
CA PRO A 176 8.63 4.01 11.40
C PRO A 176 7.48 3.81 12.39
N GLY A 177 6.57 4.78 12.46
CA GLY A 177 5.25 4.55 13.02
C GLY A 177 4.48 3.63 12.08
N VAL A 178 3.88 2.57 12.63
CA VAL A 178 3.00 1.67 11.84
C VAL A 178 1.57 1.87 12.34
N HIS A 179 0.69 2.32 11.44
CA HIS A 179 -0.66 2.74 11.78
C HIS A 179 -1.67 1.89 11.05
N PHE A 180 -2.67 1.38 11.75
CA PHE A 180 -3.86 0.78 11.17
C PHE A 180 -5.00 1.80 11.22
N ILE A 181 -5.69 2.01 10.09
CA ILE A 181 -6.74 3.02 9.93
C ILE A 181 -8.08 2.30 9.67
N PRO A 182 -8.81 1.93 10.72
CA PRO A 182 -10.09 1.25 10.58
C PRO A 182 -11.17 2.14 9.93
N GLU A 183 -11.05 3.45 10.02
CA GLU A 183 -11.97 4.42 9.42
C GLU A 183 -12.04 4.27 7.88
N PHE A 184 -11.02 3.69 7.25
CA PHE A 184 -11.09 3.35 5.83
C PHE A 184 -12.19 2.33 5.53
N TYR A 185 -12.49 1.39 6.43
CA TYR A 185 -13.51 0.34 6.27
C TYR A 185 -14.88 0.77 6.78
N ASP A 186 -15.21 2.07 6.75
CA ASP A 186 -16.51 2.60 7.16
C ASP A 186 -17.54 2.54 6.03
N TYR A 187 -18.10 1.34 5.81
CA TYR A 187 -19.17 1.14 4.83
C TYR A 187 -20.50 1.75 5.27
N ASP A 188 -20.78 1.80 6.56
CA ASP A 188 -22.01 2.42 7.09
C ASP A 188 -22.00 3.93 6.80
N GLY A 189 -20.86 4.60 6.99
CA GLY A 189 -20.66 5.98 6.63
C GLY A 189 -20.84 6.22 5.13
N LEU A 190 -20.31 5.35 4.28
CA LEU A 190 -20.51 5.44 2.82
C LEU A 190 -21.97 5.28 2.44
N MET A 191 -22.71 4.35 3.04
CA MET A 191 -24.14 4.18 2.79
C MET A 191 -24.96 5.36 3.27
N ALA A 192 -24.62 5.97 4.41
CA ALA A 192 -25.26 7.17 4.91
C ALA A 192 -25.03 8.36 3.95
N TRP A 193 -23.79 8.55 3.50
CA TRP A 193 -23.43 9.57 2.52
C TRP A 193 -24.20 9.38 1.20
N LEU A 194 -24.27 8.17 0.65
CA LEU A 194 -25.02 7.85 -0.56
C LEU A 194 -26.52 8.21 -0.41
N LYS A 195 -27.10 7.92 0.74
CA LYS A 195 -28.49 8.28 1.03
C LYS A 195 -28.71 9.80 0.99
N GLU A 196 -27.78 10.57 1.54
CA GLU A 196 -27.82 12.05 1.50
C GLU A 196 -27.66 12.57 0.06
N GLN A 197 -26.90 11.86 -0.80
CA GLN A 197 -26.78 12.18 -2.22
C GLN A 197 -28.01 11.77 -3.05
N GLY A 198 -29.04 11.16 -2.45
CA GLY A 198 -30.25 10.71 -3.13
C GLY A 198 -30.18 9.29 -3.69
N TYR A 199 -29.22 8.50 -3.24
CA TYR A 199 -29.00 7.09 -3.66
C TYR A 199 -29.12 6.12 -2.47
N PRO A 200 -30.31 5.99 -1.82
CA PRO A 200 -30.46 5.09 -0.68
C PRO A 200 -30.20 3.64 -1.11
N GLN A 201 -29.44 2.91 -0.30
CA GLN A 201 -29.14 1.51 -0.53
C GLN A 201 -29.69 0.64 0.59
N VAL A 202 -30.04 -0.61 0.26
CA VAL A 202 -30.35 -1.67 1.20
C VAL A 202 -29.46 -2.87 0.90
N ASP A 203 -28.98 -3.55 1.90
CA ASP A 203 -28.19 -4.76 1.71
C ASP A 203 -29.06 -5.87 1.11
N GLN A 204 -28.67 -6.35 -0.08
CA GLN A 204 -29.30 -7.47 -0.76
C GLN A 204 -28.47 -8.75 -0.66
N GLY A 205 -27.35 -8.72 0.08
CA GLY A 205 -26.42 -9.83 0.23
C GLY A 205 -25.64 -10.19 -1.02
N LEU A 206 -25.62 -9.31 -2.04
CA LEU A 206 -24.95 -9.54 -3.32
C LEU A 206 -23.60 -8.82 -3.44
N HIS A 207 -23.21 -8.01 -2.48
CA HIS A 207 -21.99 -7.20 -2.47
C HIS A 207 -21.85 -6.21 -3.65
N ASP A 208 -22.94 -5.91 -4.35
CA ASP A 208 -22.97 -5.02 -5.51
C ASP A 208 -23.84 -3.76 -5.27
N ASP A 209 -23.72 -3.15 -4.07
CA ASP A 209 -24.36 -1.87 -3.81
C ASP A 209 -23.97 -0.78 -4.84
N TYR A 210 -24.83 0.25 -4.95
CA TYR A 210 -24.62 1.30 -5.95
C TYR A 210 -23.34 2.10 -5.72
N GLY A 211 -22.89 2.27 -4.45
CA GLY A 211 -21.68 3.02 -4.12
C GLY A 211 -20.43 2.32 -4.64
N ILE A 212 -20.24 1.07 -4.26
CA ILE A 212 -19.07 0.27 -4.71
C ILE A 212 -19.12 0.06 -6.22
N THR A 213 -20.29 -0.24 -6.78
CA THR A 213 -20.45 -0.37 -8.23
C THR A 213 -20.08 0.93 -8.95
N SER A 214 -20.47 2.10 -8.44
CA SER A 214 -20.13 3.38 -9.05
C SER A 214 -18.64 3.71 -8.96
N ILE A 215 -17.97 3.39 -7.83
CA ILE A 215 -16.52 3.50 -7.69
C ILE A 215 -15.82 2.61 -8.72
N MET A 216 -16.20 1.34 -8.81
CA MET A 216 -15.63 0.42 -9.80
C MET A 216 -15.82 0.90 -11.23
N MET A 217 -17.02 1.41 -11.58
CA MET A 217 -17.31 1.97 -12.90
C MET A 217 -16.48 3.22 -13.20
N SER A 218 -16.07 3.99 -12.21
CA SER A 218 -15.20 5.15 -12.43
C SER A 218 -13.76 4.76 -12.78
N VAL A 219 -13.34 3.53 -12.43
CA VAL A 219 -12.04 2.94 -12.77
C VAL A 219 -12.13 2.14 -14.08
N GLU A 220 -12.97 1.10 -14.08
CA GLU A 220 -13.12 0.17 -15.21
C GLU A 220 -14.59 -0.34 -15.29
N PRO A 221 -15.41 0.22 -16.20
CA PRO A 221 -16.83 -0.16 -16.30
C PRO A 221 -17.08 -1.65 -16.54
N GLU A 222 -16.20 -2.33 -17.24
CA GLU A 222 -16.36 -3.77 -17.50
C GLU A 222 -16.07 -4.64 -16.26
N SER A 223 -15.49 -4.07 -15.20
CA SER A 223 -15.35 -4.75 -13.91
C SER A 223 -16.71 -5.07 -13.25
N VAL A 224 -17.77 -4.34 -13.63
CA VAL A 224 -19.16 -4.58 -13.19
C VAL A 224 -20.04 -5.15 -14.31
N ARG A 225 -19.45 -5.60 -15.41
CA ARG A 225 -20.16 -6.12 -16.58
C ARG A 225 -21.17 -5.13 -17.16
N TYR A 226 -20.84 -3.83 -17.16
CA TYR A 226 -21.77 -2.75 -17.52
C TYR A 226 -22.52 -2.99 -18.82
N ARG A 227 -21.80 -3.25 -19.93
CA ARG A 227 -22.45 -3.46 -21.25
C ARG A 227 -23.41 -4.64 -21.23
N GLN A 228 -23.02 -5.76 -20.60
CA GLN A 228 -23.87 -6.95 -20.55
C GLN A 228 -25.12 -6.70 -19.68
N ARG A 229 -24.98 -6.00 -18.56
CA ARG A 229 -26.11 -5.64 -17.69
C ARG A 229 -27.11 -4.76 -18.43
N VAL A 230 -26.66 -3.72 -19.13
CA VAL A 230 -27.51 -2.84 -19.93
C VAL A 230 -28.25 -3.63 -21.01
N LEU A 231 -27.53 -4.45 -21.80
CA LEU A 231 -28.15 -5.25 -22.88
C LEU A 231 -29.21 -6.23 -22.36
N LYS A 232 -29.11 -6.70 -21.14
CA LYS A 232 -30.06 -7.65 -20.54
C LYS A 232 -31.11 -7.00 -19.64
N GLY A 233 -31.12 -5.67 -19.52
CA GLY A 233 -32.04 -4.96 -18.61
C GLY A 233 -31.74 -5.20 -17.13
N LEU A 234 -30.48 -5.55 -16.77
CA LEU A 234 -30.02 -5.84 -15.41
C LEU A 234 -29.22 -4.63 -14.83
N ASP A 235 -29.51 -3.45 -15.34
CA ASP A 235 -28.79 -2.20 -15.05
C ASP A 235 -29.39 -1.41 -13.87
N SER A 236 -29.98 -2.10 -12.89
CA SER A 236 -30.55 -1.50 -11.68
C SER A 236 -30.02 -2.18 -10.42
N ILE A 237 -29.72 -1.38 -9.40
CA ILE A 237 -29.35 -1.81 -8.04
C ILE A 237 -30.24 -1.03 -7.06
N ASN A 238 -31.04 -1.74 -6.24
CA ASN A 238 -32.00 -1.13 -5.32
C ASN A 238 -32.94 -0.10 -5.99
N GLY A 239 -33.36 -0.37 -7.24
CA GLY A 239 -34.22 0.55 -8.02
C GLY A 239 -33.47 1.72 -8.67
N ILE A 240 -32.17 1.86 -8.46
CA ILE A 240 -31.32 2.93 -9.02
C ILE A 240 -30.60 2.38 -10.25
N ARG A 241 -30.76 3.03 -11.39
CA ARG A 241 -30.09 2.62 -12.61
C ARG A 241 -28.61 3.04 -12.63
N ILE A 242 -27.76 2.14 -13.13
CA ILE A 242 -26.34 2.44 -13.40
C ILE A 242 -26.14 3.12 -14.76
N THR A 243 -27.23 3.46 -15.44
CA THR A 243 -27.26 4.23 -16.70
C THR A 243 -27.81 5.63 -16.46
N PRO A 244 -27.35 6.68 -17.19
CA PRO A 244 -26.20 6.64 -18.11
C PRO A 244 -24.88 6.49 -17.35
N ILE A 245 -23.86 5.95 -18.04
CA ILE A 245 -22.56 5.59 -17.46
C ILE A 245 -21.87 6.79 -16.81
N GLU A 246 -21.91 7.95 -17.46
CA GLU A 246 -21.25 9.18 -17.00
C GLU A 246 -21.76 9.63 -15.63
N LYS A 247 -23.09 9.51 -15.41
CA LYS A 247 -23.70 9.85 -14.12
C LYS A 247 -23.23 8.92 -13.01
N THR A 248 -23.19 7.62 -13.27
CA THR A 248 -22.74 6.64 -12.27
C THR A 248 -21.25 6.78 -11.99
N GLN A 249 -20.42 7.02 -13.02
CA GLN A 249 -18.99 7.31 -12.81
C GLN A 249 -18.77 8.60 -12.02
N GLU A 250 -19.59 9.64 -12.21
CA GLU A 250 -19.50 10.86 -11.42
C GLU A 250 -19.80 10.60 -9.94
N VAL A 251 -20.83 9.81 -9.63
CA VAL A 251 -21.11 9.38 -8.25
C VAL A 251 -19.94 8.59 -7.68
N GLY A 252 -19.35 7.69 -8.46
CA GLY A 252 -18.18 6.93 -8.05
C GLY A 252 -16.99 7.83 -7.70
N ARG A 253 -16.67 8.80 -8.54
CA ARG A 253 -15.61 9.77 -8.25
C ARG A 253 -15.88 10.58 -6.98
N LYS A 254 -17.13 11.03 -6.77
CA LYS A 254 -17.52 11.74 -5.54
C LYS A 254 -17.40 10.84 -4.30
N ALA A 255 -17.76 9.57 -4.41
CA ALA A 255 -17.62 8.61 -3.33
C ALA A 255 -16.14 8.37 -2.98
N VAL A 256 -15.27 8.27 -3.98
CA VAL A 256 -13.82 8.20 -3.79
C VAL A 256 -13.30 9.43 -3.05
N GLU A 257 -13.68 10.63 -3.49
CA GLU A 257 -13.26 11.89 -2.85
C GLU A 257 -13.71 11.97 -1.39
N TRP A 258 -14.97 11.69 -1.12
CA TRP A 258 -15.53 11.72 0.24
C TRP A 258 -14.79 10.73 1.15
N ARG A 259 -14.65 9.46 0.74
CA ARG A 259 -14.00 8.42 1.53
C ARG A 259 -12.50 8.70 1.73
N ALA A 260 -11.83 9.24 0.70
CA ALA A 260 -10.44 9.64 0.80
C ALA A 260 -10.23 10.79 1.81
N GLU A 261 -11.13 11.77 1.87
CA GLU A 261 -11.07 12.86 2.86
C GLU A 261 -11.16 12.33 4.29
N GLN A 262 -12.15 11.47 4.58
CA GLN A 262 -12.31 10.85 5.90
C GLN A 262 -11.04 10.05 6.28
N THR A 263 -10.50 9.29 5.34
CA THR A 263 -9.29 8.48 5.58
C THR A 263 -8.05 9.35 5.81
N VAL A 264 -7.88 10.42 5.05
CA VAL A 264 -6.75 11.37 5.23
C VAL A 264 -6.80 12.04 6.60
N GLU A 265 -7.98 12.44 7.07
CA GLU A 265 -8.16 12.99 8.41
C GLU A 265 -7.76 11.97 9.49
N ALA A 266 -8.22 10.72 9.37
CA ALA A 266 -7.87 9.64 10.28
C ALA A 266 -6.35 9.34 10.28
N ILE A 267 -5.71 9.32 9.10
CA ILE A 267 -4.26 9.15 8.98
C ILE A 267 -3.51 10.28 9.68
N ARG A 268 -3.87 11.53 9.42
CA ARG A 268 -3.22 12.68 10.05
C ARG A 268 -3.37 12.66 11.58
N LYS A 269 -4.54 12.28 12.09
CA LYS A 269 -4.79 12.10 13.52
C LYS A 269 -3.94 10.96 14.09
N ALA A 270 -3.85 9.81 13.42
CA ALA A 270 -3.04 8.68 13.86
C ALA A 270 -1.55 9.03 13.92
N ILE A 271 -1.02 9.74 12.91
CA ILE A 271 0.37 10.20 12.89
C ILE A 271 0.64 11.20 14.01
N SER A 272 -0.25 12.18 14.22
CA SER A 272 -0.07 13.21 15.25
C SER A 272 -0.17 12.67 16.67
N SER A 273 -0.95 11.62 16.91
CA SER A 273 -1.10 10.98 18.21
C SER A 273 0.11 10.11 18.61
N HIS A 274 0.98 9.80 17.65
CA HIS A 274 2.23 9.08 17.85
C HIS A 274 3.41 9.95 17.38
N PRO A 275 3.64 11.13 17.99
CA PRO A 275 4.77 11.96 17.59
C PRO A 275 6.02 11.12 17.77
N ALA A 276 6.80 10.98 16.69
CA ALA A 276 8.14 10.42 16.79
C ALA A 276 8.85 11.20 17.89
N SER A 277 9.09 10.57 19.03
CA SER A 277 9.87 11.16 20.12
C SER A 277 11.25 11.47 19.55
N SER A 278 11.46 12.70 19.08
CA SER A 278 12.71 13.18 18.57
C SER A 278 13.48 13.85 19.71
N PRO A 279 14.66 13.34 20.05
CA PRO A 279 15.76 14.18 20.51
C PRO A 279 16.83 14.41 19.43
N TRP A 280 16.66 13.89 18.22
CA TRP A 280 17.69 14.02 17.18
C TRP A 280 17.08 14.58 15.90
N GLY A 281 16.84 15.90 15.92
CA GLY A 281 16.68 16.67 14.70
C GLY A 281 17.92 16.50 13.81
N ALA A 282 17.67 16.19 12.52
CA ALA A 282 18.57 16.38 11.39
C ALA A 282 20.06 15.99 11.59
N ALA A 283 20.35 14.75 11.92
CA ALA A 283 21.61 14.16 11.51
C ALA A 283 21.42 13.63 10.08
N ARG A 284 21.68 14.46 9.09
CA ARG A 284 21.85 14.04 7.70
C ARG A 284 22.83 12.87 7.71
N LEU A 285 22.47 11.78 7.03
CA LEU A 285 23.40 10.71 6.70
C LEU A 285 24.59 11.32 5.96
N ARG A 286 25.66 11.64 6.70
CA ARG A 286 26.98 11.84 6.09
C ARG A 286 27.51 10.43 5.78
N PRO A 287 27.95 10.16 4.56
CA PRO A 287 28.69 8.95 4.29
C PRO A 287 29.91 8.88 5.22
N PRO A 288 30.34 7.67 5.68
CA PRO A 288 31.53 7.54 6.48
C PRO A 288 32.72 8.11 5.72
N GLY A 289 33.32 9.17 6.28
CA GLY A 289 34.48 9.82 5.69
C GLY A 289 35.64 8.82 5.60
N PHE A 290 36.17 8.63 4.42
CA PHE A 290 37.46 7.98 4.23
C PHE A 290 38.50 8.80 4.99
N GLY A 291 39.09 8.19 6.03
CA GLY A 291 40.17 8.79 6.79
C GLY A 291 41.35 9.12 5.89
N GLU A 292 41.73 10.37 5.83
CA GLU A 292 43.02 10.81 5.27
C GLU A 292 44.14 10.15 6.04
N ALA A 293 44.83 9.22 5.39
CA ALA A 293 46.10 8.71 5.85
C ALA A 293 47.13 9.82 5.73
N ARG A 294 47.45 10.51 6.84
CA ARG A 294 48.61 11.40 6.96
C ARG A 294 49.87 10.59 6.70
N ARG A 295 50.51 10.81 5.56
CA ARG A 295 51.92 10.45 5.33
C ARG A 295 52.77 11.41 6.17
N SER A 296 53.34 10.90 7.24
CA SER A 296 54.49 11.54 7.88
C SER A 296 55.75 11.16 7.11
N LEU A 297 56.22 12.05 6.27
CA LEU A 297 57.60 11.98 5.73
C LEU A 297 58.53 12.51 6.83
N GLY A 298 59.35 11.62 7.33
CA GLY A 298 60.41 11.98 8.24
C GLY A 298 61.51 12.80 7.53
N GLY A 299 61.81 13.97 8.12
CA GLY A 299 63.00 14.74 7.79
C GLY A 299 64.14 14.31 8.69
N GLY A 300 65.20 13.82 8.12
CA GLY A 300 66.45 13.59 8.83
C GLY A 300 67.19 14.90 9.11
N GLY A 301 67.82 14.96 10.23
CA GLY A 301 68.75 15.98 10.65
C GLY A 301 69.98 15.35 11.28
N ARG A 302 71.12 15.57 10.63
CA ARG A 302 72.49 15.26 11.09
C ARG A 302 72.90 16.17 12.24
N ALA A 303 73.75 15.69 13.05
CA ALA A 303 75.09 16.19 13.39
C ALA A 303 75.44 15.94 14.86
N THR A 304 76.44 15.44 14.99
CA THR A 304 77.80 15.31 15.52
C THR A 304 77.87 14.44 16.75
#